data_17b95b0d56d1f7d47c4fc1369b8fb0ce
#
_entry.id   17b95b0d56d1f7d47c4fc1369b8fb0ce
#
_cell.length_a   1.000
_cell.length_b   1.000
_cell.length_c   1.000
_cell.angle_alpha   90.00
_cell.angle_beta   90.00
_cell.angle_gamma   90.00
#
_symmetry.space_group_name_H-M   'P 1'
#
loop_
_entity.id
_entity.type
_entity.pdbx_description
1 polymer ?
#
loop_
_entity_poly.entity_id
_entity_poly.type
_entity_poly.pdbx_seq_one_letter_code
_entity_poly.pdbx_strand_id
1 'polypeptide(L)'
;MILPWLILIPFVGGLLCWIAERFDKTLPRWIALASMVLLFVLSLWLWATGNYQLAPAPSSGIVWALEFKQPWIERFGISLHLGLDGLSLLMILLTGLLGVLSVFCSWKEIQNHVGFFHLNLLWILGGVVGVFLAIDLFLFFFFWEMMLVPMYFLIALWGHSGSTGKSRITAATKFFIFTQASGLIMLLAILGLVFVNYQSSGVLTFDYADLLKAKLPEGIDYLLMLGFFVAFAVKMPVVPVHSWLPDAHAQAPTAGSVDLAGILLKTAAYGLMRFALPLFPESSAQFAPIAMTLGLIGIFYGAFVAFAQTDMKRLIAYSSVSHMGFVLIGIYAGTQQALQGAVILMMAH
;
A
#
# COMPACT_ATOMS: atom_id res chain seq x y z
N MET A 1 -15.60 7.55 -15.79
CA MET A 1 -16.12 6.31 -15.15
C MET A 1 -15.15 5.10 -15.14
N ILE A 2 -13.89 5.27 -15.55
CA ILE A 2 -12.93 4.14 -15.63
C ILE A 2 -12.32 3.75 -14.27
N LEU A 3 -12.16 4.70 -13.34
CA LEU A 3 -11.48 4.47 -12.05
C LEU A 3 -12.08 3.34 -11.20
N PRO A 4 -13.40 3.23 -11.02
CA PRO A 4 -14.00 2.11 -10.30
C PRO A 4 -13.71 0.76 -10.95
N TRP A 5 -13.61 0.69 -12.29
CA TRP A 5 -13.31 -0.55 -13.00
C TRP A 5 -11.90 -1.06 -12.73
N LEU A 6 -10.91 -0.17 -12.55
CA LEU A 6 -9.56 -0.58 -12.19
C LEU A 6 -9.53 -1.35 -10.86
N ILE A 7 -10.43 -1.01 -9.92
CA ILE A 7 -10.57 -1.71 -8.64
C ILE A 7 -11.43 -2.98 -8.81
N LEU A 8 -12.54 -2.89 -9.55
CA LEU A 8 -13.49 -3.99 -9.67
C LEU A 8 -12.95 -5.17 -10.48
N ILE A 9 -12.11 -4.93 -11.50
CA ILE A 9 -11.54 -6.00 -12.34
C ILE A 9 -10.83 -7.07 -11.49
N PRO A 10 -9.87 -6.77 -10.61
CA PRO A 10 -9.24 -7.80 -9.78
C PRO A 10 -10.23 -8.40 -8.75
N PHE A 11 -11.14 -7.63 -8.15
CA PHE A 11 -12.11 -8.20 -7.20
C PHE A 11 -13.06 -9.19 -7.86
N VAL A 12 -13.66 -8.82 -8.99
CA VAL A 12 -14.56 -9.71 -9.75
C VAL A 12 -13.77 -10.89 -10.32
N GLY A 13 -12.56 -10.64 -10.85
CA GLY A 13 -11.67 -11.69 -11.32
C GLY A 13 -11.36 -12.73 -10.24
N GLY A 14 -11.09 -12.28 -9.01
CA GLY A 14 -10.86 -13.16 -7.86
C GLY A 14 -12.07 -14.03 -7.53
N LEU A 15 -13.27 -13.45 -7.48
CA LEU A 15 -14.52 -14.20 -7.27
C LEU A 15 -14.75 -15.24 -8.39
N LEU A 16 -14.52 -14.85 -9.63
CA LEU A 16 -14.63 -15.75 -10.77
C LEU A 16 -13.62 -16.91 -10.70
N CYS A 17 -12.38 -16.64 -10.23
CA CYS A 17 -11.39 -17.70 -10.00
C CYS A 17 -11.88 -18.73 -8.97
N TRP A 18 -12.46 -18.28 -7.87
CA TRP A 18 -12.97 -19.18 -6.83
C TRP A 18 -14.14 -20.05 -7.33
N ILE A 19 -15.04 -19.46 -8.10
CA ILE A 19 -16.18 -20.18 -8.68
C ILE A 19 -15.69 -21.16 -9.76
N ALA A 20 -14.76 -20.73 -10.61
CA ALA A 20 -14.27 -21.50 -11.75
C ALA A 20 -13.50 -22.76 -11.35
N GLU A 21 -12.90 -22.81 -10.15
CA GLU A 21 -12.22 -24.01 -9.63
C GLU A 21 -13.15 -25.23 -9.56
N ARG A 22 -14.47 -25.01 -9.44
CA ARG A 22 -15.48 -26.10 -9.40
C ARG A 22 -15.62 -26.81 -10.74
N PHE A 23 -15.25 -26.16 -11.83
CA PHE A 23 -15.37 -26.69 -13.19
C PHE A 23 -14.05 -27.26 -13.71
N ASP A 24 -12.95 -26.50 -13.52
CA ASP A 24 -11.61 -26.90 -13.97
C ASP A 24 -10.56 -26.23 -13.07
N LYS A 25 -9.54 -27.00 -12.66
CA LYS A 25 -8.42 -26.52 -11.84
C LYS A 25 -7.46 -25.58 -12.57
N THR A 26 -7.49 -25.56 -13.91
CA THR A 26 -6.62 -24.68 -14.72
C THR A 26 -7.27 -23.32 -14.99
N LEU A 27 -8.60 -23.27 -15.04
CA LEU A 27 -9.39 -22.10 -15.40
C LEU A 27 -9.12 -20.90 -14.47
N PRO A 28 -8.99 -21.04 -13.14
CA PRO A 28 -8.66 -19.91 -12.25
C PRO A 28 -7.39 -19.17 -12.64
N ARG A 29 -6.35 -19.89 -13.10
CA ARG A 29 -5.06 -19.28 -13.51
C ARG A 29 -5.24 -18.35 -14.71
N TRP A 30 -6.03 -18.82 -15.71
CA TRP A 30 -6.31 -18.04 -16.92
C TRP A 30 -7.18 -16.80 -16.61
N ILE A 31 -8.18 -16.93 -15.75
CA ILE A 31 -9.04 -15.81 -15.32
C ILE A 31 -8.19 -14.79 -14.55
N ALA A 32 -7.33 -15.23 -13.63
CA ALA A 32 -6.44 -14.34 -12.89
C ALA A 32 -5.49 -13.60 -13.82
N LEU A 33 -4.88 -14.32 -14.76
CA LEU A 33 -3.99 -13.73 -15.75
C LEU A 33 -4.72 -12.70 -16.62
N ALA A 34 -5.89 -13.07 -17.16
CA ALA A 34 -6.69 -12.16 -17.98
C ALA A 34 -7.10 -10.90 -17.22
N SER A 35 -7.50 -11.02 -15.94
CA SER A 35 -7.85 -9.88 -15.09
C SER A 35 -6.66 -8.93 -14.88
N MET A 36 -5.48 -9.46 -14.59
CA MET A 36 -4.28 -8.63 -14.38
C MET A 36 -3.73 -8.03 -15.67
N VAL A 37 -3.76 -8.78 -16.78
CA VAL A 37 -3.41 -8.23 -18.10
C VAL A 37 -4.37 -7.11 -18.50
N LEU A 38 -5.67 -7.28 -18.27
CA LEU A 38 -6.67 -6.25 -18.54
C LEU A 38 -6.40 -4.98 -17.72
N LEU A 39 -6.13 -5.14 -16.41
CA LEU A 39 -5.76 -4.02 -15.54
C LEU A 39 -4.51 -3.30 -16.07
N PHE A 40 -3.47 -4.06 -16.42
CA PHE A 40 -2.21 -3.51 -16.91
C PHE A 40 -2.39 -2.76 -18.25
N VAL A 41 -3.13 -3.35 -19.19
CA VAL A 41 -3.41 -2.73 -20.49
C VAL A 41 -4.25 -1.45 -20.33
N LEU A 42 -5.26 -1.47 -19.46
CA LEU A 42 -6.04 -0.26 -19.18
C LEU A 42 -5.19 0.84 -18.54
N SER A 43 -4.28 0.50 -17.63
CA SER A 43 -3.38 1.49 -17.04
C SER A 43 -2.36 2.03 -18.05
N LEU A 44 -1.85 1.20 -18.97
CA LEU A 44 -1.02 1.65 -20.10
C LEU A 44 -1.80 2.57 -21.05
N TRP A 45 -3.05 2.23 -21.34
CA TRP A 45 -3.90 3.07 -22.16
C TRP A 45 -4.14 4.44 -21.51
N LEU A 46 -4.41 4.46 -20.19
CA LEU A 46 -4.53 5.71 -19.43
C LEU A 46 -3.23 6.52 -19.49
N TRP A 47 -2.08 5.89 -19.37
CA TRP A 47 -0.80 6.57 -19.49
C TRP A 47 -0.57 7.16 -20.88
N ALA A 48 -0.89 6.43 -21.93
CA ALA A 48 -0.70 6.86 -23.31
C ALA A 48 -1.66 8.00 -23.74
N THR A 49 -2.88 8.03 -23.17
CA THR A 49 -3.93 8.99 -23.55
C THR A 49 -4.06 10.17 -22.57
N GLY A 50 -3.52 10.04 -21.37
CA GLY A 50 -3.63 11.04 -20.32
C GLY A 50 -2.58 12.15 -20.45
N ASN A 51 -2.93 13.34 -20.02
CA ASN A 51 -2.02 14.47 -19.90
C ASN A 51 -1.64 14.65 -18.42
N TYR A 52 -0.59 13.94 -17.98
CA TYR A 52 -0.08 13.97 -16.61
C TYR A 52 1.03 15.00 -16.46
N GLN A 53 0.75 16.26 -16.78
CA GLN A 53 1.70 17.32 -16.51
C GLN A 53 1.92 17.41 -14.99
N LEU A 54 3.19 17.48 -14.59
CA LEU A 54 3.57 17.94 -13.26
C LEU A 54 3.10 19.39 -13.16
N ALA A 55 1.88 19.60 -12.68
CA ALA A 55 1.42 20.94 -12.34
C ALA A 55 2.38 21.48 -11.28
N PRO A 56 2.95 22.69 -11.44
CA PRO A 56 3.60 23.38 -10.34
C PRO A 56 2.61 23.37 -9.17
N ALA A 57 3.09 23.13 -7.95
CA ALA A 57 2.25 23.06 -6.75
C ALA A 57 1.24 24.22 -6.78
N PRO A 58 -0.04 23.96 -6.96
CA PRO A 58 -0.96 25.03 -7.21
C PRO A 58 -1.23 25.75 -5.91
N SER A 59 -1.14 27.06 -5.96
CA SER A 59 -1.81 27.95 -5.01
C SER A 59 -3.34 27.73 -4.96
N SER A 60 -3.90 26.82 -5.76
CA SER A 60 -5.33 26.63 -6.01
C SER A 60 -5.85 25.19 -5.89
N GLY A 61 -5.19 24.31 -5.12
CA GLY A 61 -5.70 22.95 -4.86
C GLY A 61 -5.09 21.86 -5.77
N ILE A 62 -5.25 20.61 -5.35
CA ILE A 62 -4.76 19.45 -6.11
C ILE A 62 -5.66 19.23 -7.33
N VAL A 63 -5.06 19.17 -8.51
CA VAL A 63 -5.75 18.86 -9.76
C VAL A 63 -5.56 17.38 -10.08
N TRP A 64 -6.65 16.62 -10.04
CA TRP A 64 -6.67 15.23 -10.47
C TRP A 64 -6.81 15.15 -11.99
N ALA A 65 -6.04 14.27 -12.62
CA ALA A 65 -6.18 14.01 -14.06
C ALA A 65 -7.53 13.35 -14.39
N LEU A 66 -7.97 12.45 -13.52
CA LEU A 66 -9.30 11.85 -13.54
C LEU A 66 -9.82 11.78 -12.11
N GLU A 67 -11.10 12.08 -11.96
CA GLU A 67 -11.79 12.07 -10.69
C GLU A 67 -13.15 11.37 -10.81
N PHE A 68 -13.52 10.63 -9.76
CA PHE A 68 -14.82 9.99 -9.64
C PHE A 68 -15.29 10.14 -8.20
N LYS A 69 -16.43 10.82 -8.01
CA LYS A 69 -17.02 11.03 -6.69
C LYS A 69 -18.47 10.62 -6.67
N GLN A 70 -18.81 9.76 -5.71
CA GLN A 70 -20.19 9.41 -5.37
C GLN A 70 -20.36 9.36 -3.86
N PRO A 71 -21.46 9.89 -3.31
CA PRO A 71 -21.76 9.72 -1.89
C PRO A 71 -21.96 8.23 -1.60
N TRP A 72 -21.37 7.74 -0.49
CA TRP A 72 -21.50 6.36 -0.04
C TRP A 72 -22.26 6.27 1.28
N ILE A 73 -21.73 6.90 2.34
CA ILE A 73 -22.39 6.95 3.65
C ILE A 73 -22.54 8.41 4.05
N GLU A 74 -23.55 9.06 3.49
CA GLU A 74 -23.77 10.51 3.62
C GLU A 74 -23.85 10.97 5.07
N ARG A 75 -24.47 10.16 5.94
CA ARG A 75 -24.61 10.48 7.37
C ARG A 75 -23.27 10.72 8.06
N PHE A 76 -22.21 10.09 7.62
CA PHE A 76 -20.86 10.21 8.16
C PHE A 76 -19.94 11.06 7.28
N GLY A 77 -20.42 11.63 6.19
CA GLY A 77 -19.60 12.40 5.25
C GLY A 77 -18.58 11.55 4.50
N ILE A 78 -18.84 10.25 4.33
CA ILE A 78 -17.97 9.31 3.63
C ILE A 78 -18.42 9.19 2.18
N SER A 79 -17.48 9.31 1.26
CA SER A 79 -17.73 9.24 -0.17
C SER A 79 -16.86 8.19 -0.87
N LEU A 80 -17.38 7.60 -1.92
CA LEU A 80 -16.58 6.83 -2.87
C LEU A 80 -15.87 7.84 -3.78
N HIS A 81 -14.77 8.41 -3.27
CA HIS A 81 -14.02 9.46 -3.94
C HIS A 81 -12.67 8.91 -4.40
N LEU A 82 -12.52 8.78 -5.72
CA LEU A 82 -11.33 8.25 -6.37
C LEU A 82 -10.69 9.33 -7.22
N GLY A 83 -9.37 9.45 -7.13
CA GLY A 83 -8.58 10.38 -7.92
C GLY A 83 -7.36 9.70 -8.52
N LEU A 84 -7.03 10.07 -9.75
CA LEU A 84 -5.85 9.59 -10.46
C LEU A 84 -4.95 10.77 -10.81
N ASP A 85 -3.67 10.65 -10.45
CA ASP A 85 -2.60 11.51 -10.90
C ASP A 85 -1.42 10.68 -11.43
N GLY A 86 -0.32 11.34 -11.80
CA GLY A 86 0.86 10.65 -12.33
C GLY A 86 1.47 9.66 -11.35
N LEU A 87 1.52 9.98 -10.05
CA LEU A 87 2.06 9.08 -9.03
C LEU A 87 1.17 7.84 -8.84
N SER A 88 -0.14 8.05 -8.70
CA SER A 88 -1.12 6.96 -8.58
C SER A 88 -1.09 6.04 -9.80
N LEU A 89 -1.05 6.60 -11.00
CA LEU A 89 -0.98 5.82 -12.25
C LEU A 89 0.30 4.99 -12.33
N LEU A 90 1.44 5.57 -11.95
CA LEU A 90 2.72 4.87 -11.95
C LEU A 90 2.67 3.65 -11.01
N MET A 91 2.09 3.81 -9.82
CA MET A 91 1.92 2.72 -8.85
C MET A 91 0.91 1.66 -9.34
N ILE A 92 -0.15 2.06 -10.04
CA ILE A 92 -1.13 1.13 -10.63
C ILE A 92 -0.51 0.34 -11.79
N LEU A 93 0.31 0.98 -12.62
CA LEU A 93 1.08 0.31 -13.68
C LEU A 93 2.00 -0.77 -13.09
N LEU A 94 2.74 -0.42 -12.03
CA LEU A 94 3.58 -1.38 -11.31
C LEU A 94 2.73 -2.53 -10.74
N THR A 95 1.58 -2.23 -10.15
CA THR A 95 0.64 -3.22 -9.60
C THR A 95 0.16 -4.19 -10.68
N GLY A 96 -0.23 -3.67 -11.84
CA GLY A 96 -0.65 -4.49 -12.97
C GLY A 96 0.46 -5.41 -13.48
N LEU A 97 1.67 -4.87 -13.67
CA LEU A 97 2.82 -5.64 -14.10
C LEU A 97 3.19 -6.76 -13.11
N LEU A 98 3.33 -6.40 -11.83
CA LEU A 98 3.69 -7.37 -10.79
C LEU A 98 2.57 -8.38 -10.54
N GLY A 99 1.30 -8.00 -10.69
CA GLY A 99 0.18 -8.92 -10.63
C GLY A 99 0.21 -9.98 -11.73
N VAL A 100 0.57 -9.61 -12.97
CA VAL A 100 0.81 -10.58 -14.05
C VAL A 100 1.95 -11.52 -13.69
N LEU A 101 3.07 -10.99 -13.17
CA LEU A 101 4.23 -11.80 -12.77
C LEU A 101 3.88 -12.72 -11.58
N SER A 102 3.10 -12.26 -10.60
CA SER A 102 2.64 -13.07 -9.45
C SER A 102 1.82 -14.26 -9.89
N VAL A 103 0.93 -14.09 -10.88
CA VAL A 103 0.17 -15.21 -11.47
C VAL A 103 1.10 -16.21 -12.16
N PHE A 104 2.08 -15.73 -12.93
CA PHE A 104 3.06 -16.62 -13.58
C PHE A 104 3.94 -17.37 -12.58
N CYS A 105 4.41 -16.72 -11.53
CA CYS A 105 5.22 -17.36 -10.47
C CYS A 105 4.43 -18.45 -9.75
N SER A 106 3.13 -18.27 -9.52
CA SER A 106 2.28 -19.24 -8.84
C SER A 106 1.81 -20.40 -9.73
N TRP A 107 2.02 -20.34 -11.06
CA TRP A 107 1.41 -21.23 -12.03
C TRP A 107 1.66 -22.71 -11.77
N LYS A 108 2.90 -23.07 -11.42
CA LYS A 108 3.32 -24.44 -11.12
C LYS A 108 3.42 -24.70 -9.61
N GLU A 109 3.65 -23.67 -8.81
CA GLU A 109 3.84 -23.77 -7.37
C GLU A 109 2.54 -24.16 -6.66
N ILE A 110 1.41 -23.56 -7.08
CA ILE A 110 0.13 -23.74 -6.42
C ILE A 110 -0.70 -24.80 -7.15
N GLN A 111 -0.94 -25.93 -6.46
CA GLN A 111 -1.71 -27.07 -7.00
C GLN A 111 -2.99 -27.37 -6.21
N ASN A 112 -3.09 -26.87 -4.97
CA ASN A 112 -4.23 -27.09 -4.09
C ASN A 112 -4.98 -25.79 -3.85
N HIS A 113 -6.32 -25.84 -3.90
CA HIS A 113 -7.19 -24.68 -3.70
C HIS A 113 -6.79 -23.50 -4.59
N VAL A 114 -6.59 -23.77 -5.86
CA VAL A 114 -6.05 -22.83 -6.85
C VAL A 114 -6.96 -21.61 -7.01
N GLY A 115 -8.27 -21.82 -7.03
CA GLY A 115 -9.25 -20.73 -7.15
C GLY A 115 -9.26 -19.83 -5.91
N PHE A 116 -9.21 -20.42 -4.71
CA PHE A 116 -9.16 -19.65 -3.47
C PHE A 116 -7.82 -18.92 -3.30
N PHE A 117 -6.71 -19.47 -3.79
CA PHE A 117 -5.43 -18.79 -3.86
C PHE A 117 -5.51 -17.54 -4.72
N HIS A 118 -6.01 -17.67 -5.96
CA HIS A 118 -6.11 -16.52 -6.87
C HIS A 118 -7.18 -15.49 -6.44
N LEU A 119 -8.23 -15.91 -5.72
CA LEU A 119 -9.13 -14.98 -5.05
C LEU A 119 -8.36 -14.05 -4.11
N ASN A 120 -7.58 -14.64 -3.17
CA ASN A 120 -6.82 -13.84 -2.21
C ASN A 120 -5.77 -12.97 -2.89
N LEU A 121 -5.04 -13.51 -3.89
CA LEU A 121 -4.04 -12.78 -4.66
C LEU A 121 -4.65 -11.53 -5.33
N LEU A 122 -5.74 -11.73 -6.08
CA LEU A 122 -6.40 -10.64 -6.81
C LEU A 122 -7.08 -9.64 -5.87
N TRP A 123 -7.56 -10.08 -4.72
CA TRP A 123 -8.14 -9.17 -3.73
C TRP A 123 -7.09 -8.28 -3.05
N ILE A 124 -5.87 -8.78 -2.84
CA ILE A 124 -4.75 -7.93 -2.41
C ILE A 124 -4.49 -6.86 -3.47
N LEU A 125 -4.32 -7.27 -4.73
CA LEU A 125 -4.01 -6.37 -5.84
C LEU A 125 -5.12 -5.33 -6.07
N GLY A 126 -6.39 -5.73 -5.97
CA GLY A 126 -7.54 -4.82 -6.01
C GLY A 126 -7.55 -3.83 -4.86
N GLY A 127 -7.24 -4.28 -3.65
CA GLY A 127 -7.08 -3.41 -2.48
C GLY A 127 -5.94 -2.40 -2.66
N VAL A 128 -4.80 -2.83 -3.21
CA VAL A 128 -3.66 -1.95 -3.54
C VAL A 128 -4.06 -0.87 -4.54
N VAL A 129 -4.76 -1.23 -5.62
CA VAL A 129 -5.28 -0.25 -6.60
C VAL A 129 -6.23 0.73 -5.91
N GLY A 130 -7.10 0.21 -5.01
CA GLY A 130 -7.99 1.04 -4.21
C GLY A 130 -7.23 2.05 -3.32
N VAL A 131 -6.15 1.63 -2.68
CA VAL A 131 -5.27 2.52 -1.88
C VAL A 131 -4.67 3.64 -2.73
N PHE A 132 -4.23 3.34 -3.96
CA PHE A 132 -3.63 4.34 -4.83
C PHE A 132 -4.64 5.29 -5.47
N LEU A 133 -5.92 4.93 -5.52
CA LEU A 133 -6.97 5.75 -6.08
C LEU A 133 -7.79 6.51 -5.03
N ALA A 134 -7.86 6.02 -3.79
CA ALA A 134 -8.69 6.61 -2.75
C ALA A 134 -8.19 8.00 -2.34
N ILE A 135 -9.07 9.00 -2.40
CA ILE A 135 -8.86 10.37 -1.93
C ILE A 135 -9.88 10.79 -0.86
N ASP A 136 -10.67 9.87 -0.38
CA ASP A 136 -11.40 9.93 0.87
C ASP A 136 -10.62 9.10 1.91
N LEU A 137 -10.31 9.67 3.07
CA LEU A 137 -9.42 9.01 4.06
C LEU A 137 -10.04 7.75 4.67
N PHE A 138 -11.37 7.68 4.80
CA PHE A 138 -12.02 6.45 5.25
C PHE A 138 -11.94 5.36 4.19
N LEU A 139 -12.14 5.72 2.93
CA LEU A 139 -12.01 4.81 1.79
C LEU A 139 -10.56 4.30 1.65
N PHE A 140 -9.58 5.18 1.85
CA PHE A 140 -8.17 4.81 1.90
C PHE A 140 -7.90 3.78 3.00
N PHE A 141 -8.37 4.03 4.23
CA PHE A 141 -8.26 3.10 5.34
C PHE A 141 -8.96 1.77 5.04
N PHE A 142 -10.15 1.80 4.46
CA PHE A 142 -10.90 0.61 4.08
C PHE A 142 -10.10 -0.31 3.14
N PHE A 143 -9.52 0.23 2.07
CA PHE A 143 -8.68 -0.54 1.15
C PHE A 143 -7.37 -0.98 1.80
N TRP A 144 -6.81 -0.16 2.68
CA TRP A 144 -5.61 -0.49 3.44
C TRP A 144 -5.77 -1.73 4.32
N GLU A 145 -6.91 -1.87 4.99
CA GLU A 145 -7.25 -3.01 5.83
C GLU A 145 -7.71 -4.23 5.01
N MET A 146 -8.39 -4.00 3.89
CA MET A 146 -8.90 -5.07 3.04
C MET A 146 -7.80 -6.01 2.52
N MET A 147 -6.57 -5.53 2.31
CA MET A 147 -5.45 -6.33 1.86
C MET A 147 -4.93 -7.31 2.93
N LEU A 148 -5.21 -7.06 4.19
CA LEU A 148 -4.61 -7.74 5.32
C LEU A 148 -5.05 -9.21 5.43
N VAL A 149 -6.36 -9.44 5.37
CA VAL A 149 -6.95 -10.78 5.53
C VAL A 149 -6.54 -11.71 4.39
N PRO A 150 -6.62 -11.32 3.11
CA PRO A 150 -6.13 -12.16 2.02
C PRO A 150 -4.64 -12.50 2.13
N MET A 151 -3.78 -11.54 2.52
CA MET A 151 -2.36 -11.80 2.70
C MET A 151 -2.09 -12.77 3.87
N TYR A 152 -2.84 -12.65 4.95
CA TYR A 152 -2.80 -13.62 6.05
C TYR A 152 -3.08 -15.04 5.53
N PHE A 153 -4.13 -15.23 4.73
CA PHE A 153 -4.46 -16.53 4.16
C PHE A 153 -3.39 -17.05 3.19
N LEU A 154 -2.82 -16.17 2.35
CA LEU A 154 -1.74 -16.57 1.46
C LEU A 154 -0.55 -17.14 2.23
N ILE A 155 -0.12 -16.49 3.30
CA ILE A 155 0.99 -16.97 4.13
C ILE A 155 0.60 -18.21 4.92
N ALA A 156 -0.56 -18.21 5.58
CA ALA A 156 -0.98 -19.28 6.48
C ALA A 156 -1.29 -20.61 5.76
N LEU A 157 -1.89 -20.56 4.56
CA LEU A 157 -2.35 -21.76 3.84
C LEU A 157 -1.33 -22.29 2.84
N TRP A 158 -0.67 -21.42 2.08
CA TRP A 158 0.28 -21.81 1.01
C TRP A 158 1.73 -21.44 1.33
N GLY A 159 1.99 -20.85 2.48
CA GLY A 159 3.34 -20.53 2.91
C GLY A 159 4.20 -21.77 3.17
N HIS A 160 5.52 -21.57 3.09
CA HIS A 160 6.49 -22.61 3.36
C HIS A 160 6.83 -22.66 4.87
N SER A 161 7.10 -23.84 5.39
CA SER A 161 7.71 -24.00 6.71
C SER A 161 9.22 -23.87 6.52
N GLY A 162 9.77 -22.73 6.92
CA GLY A 162 11.18 -22.40 6.62
C GLY A 162 12.18 -23.20 7.42
N SER A 163 13.44 -23.12 7.00
CA SER A 163 14.62 -23.73 7.65
C SER A 163 14.87 -23.25 9.08
N THR A 164 14.27 -22.14 9.50
CA THR A 164 14.41 -21.52 10.83
C THR A 164 13.48 -22.07 11.90
N GLY A 165 12.70 -23.12 11.59
CA GLY A 165 11.79 -23.75 12.56
C GLY A 165 10.53 -22.93 12.91
N LYS A 166 10.36 -21.71 12.36
CA LYS A 166 9.15 -20.92 12.59
C LYS A 166 8.03 -21.41 11.69
N SER A 167 6.85 -21.62 12.27
CA SER A 167 5.63 -21.97 11.54
C SER A 167 5.15 -20.83 10.66
N ARG A 168 4.66 -21.15 9.45
CA ARG A 168 3.98 -20.22 8.55
C ARG A 168 2.80 -19.49 9.23
N ILE A 169 2.10 -20.19 10.14
CA ILE A 169 1.00 -19.62 10.93
C ILE A 169 1.52 -18.56 11.88
N THR A 170 2.64 -18.79 12.56
CA THR A 170 3.28 -17.80 13.44
C THR A 170 3.70 -16.54 12.66
N ALA A 171 4.25 -16.71 11.47
CA ALA A 171 4.64 -15.61 10.60
C ALA A 171 3.42 -14.82 10.10
N ALA A 172 2.36 -15.50 9.68
CA ALA A 172 1.10 -14.89 9.28
C ALA A 172 0.44 -14.12 10.44
N THR A 173 0.40 -14.71 11.62
CA THR A 173 -0.16 -14.06 12.82
C THR A 173 0.65 -12.83 13.23
N LYS A 174 1.98 -12.92 13.19
CA LYS A 174 2.85 -11.77 13.47
C LYS A 174 2.62 -10.64 12.47
N PHE A 175 2.57 -10.95 11.17
CA PHE A 175 2.21 -10.00 10.13
C PHE A 175 0.86 -9.33 10.42
N PHE A 176 -0.17 -10.13 10.72
CA PHE A 176 -1.51 -9.64 11.00
C PHE A 176 -1.54 -8.69 12.21
N ILE A 177 -0.93 -9.08 13.34
CA ILE A 177 -0.93 -8.26 14.56
C ILE A 177 -0.23 -6.92 14.33
N PHE A 178 0.96 -6.91 13.69
CA PHE A 178 1.70 -5.67 13.43
C PHE A 178 0.93 -4.73 12.52
N THR A 179 0.41 -5.25 11.41
CA THR A 179 -0.28 -4.43 10.41
C THR A 179 -1.66 -3.97 10.89
N GLN A 180 -2.43 -4.83 11.58
CA GLN A 180 -3.72 -4.47 12.16
C GLN A 180 -3.58 -3.41 13.25
N ALA A 181 -2.63 -3.58 14.17
CA ALA A 181 -2.39 -2.60 15.23
C ALA A 181 -2.02 -1.23 14.65
N SER A 182 -1.18 -1.21 13.63
CA SER A 182 -0.78 0.04 12.96
C SER A 182 -1.93 0.69 12.18
N GLY A 183 -2.78 -0.11 11.53
CA GLY A 183 -3.96 0.39 10.83
C GLY A 183 -4.98 1.02 11.80
N LEU A 184 -5.18 0.42 12.98
CA LEU A 184 -6.06 1.02 14.00
C LEU A 184 -5.51 2.35 14.53
N ILE A 185 -4.19 2.51 14.66
CA ILE A 185 -3.57 3.80 15.02
C ILE A 185 -3.86 4.83 13.92
N MET A 186 -3.75 4.46 12.63
CA MET A 186 -4.10 5.34 11.52
C MET A 186 -5.58 5.72 11.54
N LEU A 187 -6.48 4.78 11.82
CA LEU A 187 -7.91 5.07 11.94
C LEU A 187 -8.19 6.09 13.04
N LEU A 188 -7.57 5.92 14.21
CA LEU A 188 -7.71 6.89 15.31
C LEU A 188 -7.21 8.28 14.90
N ALA A 189 -6.09 8.36 14.17
CA ALA A 189 -5.57 9.63 13.67
C ALA A 189 -6.51 10.26 12.62
N ILE A 190 -7.08 9.46 11.70
CA ILE A 190 -8.07 9.93 10.73
C ILE A 190 -9.32 10.45 11.45
N LEU A 191 -9.87 9.70 12.40
CA LEU A 191 -11.04 10.13 13.17
C LEU A 191 -10.76 11.39 13.99
N GLY A 192 -9.57 11.50 14.59
CA GLY A 192 -9.12 12.69 15.28
C GLY A 192 -9.05 13.92 14.36
N LEU A 193 -8.47 13.76 13.16
CA LEU A 193 -8.41 14.83 12.16
C LEU A 193 -9.79 15.28 11.71
N VAL A 194 -10.69 14.34 11.40
CA VAL A 194 -12.07 14.62 11.02
C VAL A 194 -12.84 15.31 12.13
N PHE A 195 -12.64 14.88 13.37
CA PHE A 195 -13.30 15.49 14.54
C PHE A 195 -12.84 16.93 14.76
N VAL A 196 -11.55 17.23 14.69
CA VAL A 196 -11.03 18.59 14.83
C VAL A 196 -11.53 19.48 13.68
N ASN A 197 -11.54 18.96 12.45
CA ASN A 197 -12.10 19.67 11.32
C ASN A 197 -13.60 19.97 11.52
N TYR A 198 -14.37 18.99 12.01
CA TYR A 198 -15.79 19.18 12.31
C TYR A 198 -16.04 20.27 13.37
N GLN A 199 -15.23 20.32 14.42
CA GLN A 199 -15.34 21.37 15.45
C GLN A 199 -15.12 22.77 14.90
N SER A 200 -14.24 22.92 13.91
CA SER A 200 -13.89 24.21 13.32
C SER A 200 -14.79 24.64 12.16
N SER A 201 -15.21 23.68 11.31
CA SER A 201 -15.97 23.92 10.07
C SER A 201 -17.48 23.66 10.19
N GLY A 202 -17.91 22.86 11.19
CA GLY A 202 -19.28 22.34 11.30
C GLY A 202 -19.63 21.26 10.25
N VAL A 203 -18.69 20.87 9.37
CA VAL A 203 -18.91 19.89 8.29
C VAL A 203 -18.16 18.59 8.61
N LEU A 204 -18.92 17.49 8.69
CA LEU A 204 -18.34 16.16 8.84
C LEU A 204 -17.94 15.63 7.46
N THR A 205 -16.65 15.47 7.22
CA THR A 205 -16.11 15.02 5.93
C THR A 205 -14.83 14.22 6.13
N PHE A 206 -14.64 13.19 5.29
CA PHE A 206 -13.40 12.42 5.15
C PHE A 206 -12.65 12.77 3.86
N ASP A 207 -13.19 13.71 3.10
CA ASP A 207 -12.61 14.15 1.82
C ASP A 207 -11.25 14.82 2.04
N TYR A 208 -10.24 14.34 1.33
CA TYR A 208 -8.87 14.83 1.44
C TYR A 208 -8.75 16.33 1.14
N ALA A 209 -9.46 16.82 0.12
CA ALA A 209 -9.39 18.22 -0.28
C ALA A 209 -9.96 19.17 0.78
N ASP A 210 -10.96 18.72 1.54
CA ASP A 210 -11.52 19.50 2.66
C ASP A 210 -10.60 19.45 3.88
N LEU A 211 -10.05 18.27 4.18
CA LEU A 211 -9.16 18.07 5.32
C LEU A 211 -7.80 18.77 5.17
N LEU A 212 -7.35 19.03 3.95
CA LEU A 212 -6.16 19.86 3.68
C LEU A 212 -6.33 21.32 4.15
N LYS A 213 -7.56 21.80 4.26
CA LYS A 213 -7.87 23.17 4.71
C LYS A 213 -8.11 23.26 6.21
N ALA A 214 -8.09 22.11 6.91
CA ALA A 214 -8.36 22.05 8.34
C ALA A 214 -7.32 22.86 9.13
N LYS A 215 -7.79 23.74 10.02
CA LYS A 215 -6.93 24.44 10.95
C LYS A 215 -6.75 23.60 12.20
N LEU A 216 -5.58 23.02 12.36
CA LEU A 216 -5.25 22.17 13.50
C LEU A 216 -4.59 22.98 14.61
N PRO A 217 -4.99 22.80 15.88
CA PRO A 217 -4.29 23.40 17.02
C PRO A 217 -2.87 22.83 17.16
N GLU A 218 -1.92 23.66 17.60
CA GLU A 218 -0.56 23.22 17.91
C GLU A 218 -0.56 22.02 18.87
N GLY A 219 0.31 21.06 18.64
CA GLY A 219 0.42 19.81 19.42
C GLY A 219 -0.57 18.72 18.97
N ILE A 220 -1.81 19.03 18.61
CA ILE A 220 -2.74 18.05 18.00
C ILE A 220 -2.25 17.68 16.60
N ASP A 221 -1.84 18.67 15.81
CA ASP A 221 -1.23 18.47 14.50
C ASP A 221 -0.09 17.45 14.55
N TYR A 222 0.86 17.64 15.47
CA TYR A 222 1.99 16.74 15.66
C TYR A 222 1.57 15.31 16.09
N LEU A 223 0.59 15.19 17.01
CA LEU A 223 0.09 13.90 17.47
C LEU A 223 -0.60 13.12 16.34
N LEU A 224 -1.43 13.80 15.54
CA LEU A 224 -2.12 13.18 14.40
C LEU A 224 -1.12 12.75 13.32
N MET A 225 -0.14 13.61 13.01
CA MET A 225 0.97 13.26 12.10
C MET A 225 1.71 12.01 12.57
N LEU A 226 2.02 11.90 13.87
CA LEU A 226 2.66 10.71 14.42
C LEU A 226 1.80 9.46 14.25
N GLY A 227 0.48 9.55 14.39
CA GLY A 227 -0.43 8.43 14.14
C GLY A 227 -0.34 7.91 12.71
N PHE A 228 -0.33 8.81 11.72
CA PHE A 228 -0.10 8.45 10.31
C PHE A 228 1.30 7.89 10.10
N PHE A 229 2.33 8.54 10.66
CA PHE A 229 3.71 8.10 10.50
C PHE A 229 3.94 6.69 11.08
N VAL A 230 3.44 6.40 12.28
CA VAL A 230 3.60 5.07 12.91
C VAL A 230 2.94 3.99 12.05
N ALA A 231 1.73 4.25 11.54
CA ALA A 231 1.04 3.30 10.68
C ALA A 231 1.85 2.99 9.40
N PHE A 232 2.36 4.03 8.75
CA PHE A 232 3.16 3.88 7.54
C PHE A 232 4.55 3.28 7.85
N ALA A 233 5.18 3.64 8.97
CA ALA A 233 6.47 3.12 9.39
C ALA A 233 6.43 1.61 9.69
N VAL A 234 5.34 1.11 10.26
CA VAL A 234 5.17 -0.33 10.46
C VAL A 234 5.08 -1.05 9.12
N LYS A 235 4.28 -0.57 8.19
CA LYS A 235 4.07 -1.24 6.89
C LYS A 235 5.27 -1.06 5.95
N MET A 236 5.98 0.07 6.00
CA MET A 236 7.22 0.35 5.26
C MET A 236 8.48 -0.25 5.90
N PRO A 237 8.39 -1.18 6.78
CA PRO A 237 9.22 -1.79 7.79
C PRO A 237 10.40 -0.92 8.27
N VAL A 238 10.09 0.24 8.82
CA VAL A 238 11.11 1.11 9.45
C VAL A 238 11.61 0.48 10.75
N VAL A 239 12.92 0.55 11.01
CA VAL A 239 13.50 0.11 12.28
C VAL A 239 13.04 1.04 13.42
N PRO A 240 12.52 0.51 14.55
CA PRO A 240 12.56 -0.87 15.04
C PRO A 240 11.31 -1.73 14.73
N VAL A 241 10.28 -1.21 14.05
CA VAL A 241 8.99 -1.90 13.85
C VAL A 241 8.95 -2.83 12.62
N HIS A 242 10.09 -3.20 12.08
CA HIS A 242 10.29 -3.99 10.84
C HIS A 242 10.20 -5.51 11.02
N SER A 243 10.22 -6.02 12.25
CA SER A 243 10.52 -7.44 12.56
C SER A 243 9.50 -8.45 12.00
N TRP A 244 8.34 -8.01 11.55
CA TRP A 244 7.31 -8.84 10.91
C TRP A 244 7.69 -9.22 9.47
N LEU A 245 8.38 -8.32 8.75
CA LEU A 245 8.64 -8.50 7.31
C LEU A 245 9.54 -9.71 7.01
N PRO A 246 10.72 -9.91 7.66
CA PRO A 246 11.56 -11.05 7.36
C PRO A 246 10.88 -12.40 7.63
N ASP A 247 10.03 -12.46 8.65
CA ASP A 247 9.29 -13.69 8.98
C ASP A 247 8.16 -13.94 7.96
N ALA A 248 7.37 -12.92 7.63
CA ALA A 248 6.31 -13.01 6.64
C ALA A 248 6.84 -13.33 5.24
N HIS A 249 7.89 -12.62 4.80
CA HIS A 249 8.48 -12.78 3.47
C HIS A 249 9.14 -14.14 3.28
N ALA A 250 9.85 -14.65 4.30
CA ALA A 250 10.49 -15.95 4.24
C ALA A 250 9.47 -17.10 4.11
N GLN A 251 8.30 -16.96 4.74
CA GLN A 251 7.28 -18.00 4.75
C GLN A 251 6.24 -17.85 3.63
N ALA A 252 6.06 -16.68 3.05
CA ALA A 252 5.08 -16.45 2.00
C ALA A 252 5.35 -17.32 0.75
N PRO A 253 4.29 -17.77 0.02
CA PRO A 253 4.46 -18.34 -1.31
C PRO A 253 5.10 -17.29 -2.24
N THR A 254 5.70 -17.74 -3.35
CA THR A 254 6.46 -16.83 -4.25
C THR A 254 5.64 -15.63 -4.70
N ALA A 255 4.40 -15.83 -5.15
CA ALA A 255 3.52 -14.73 -5.52
C ALA A 255 3.24 -13.76 -4.34
N GLY A 256 3.01 -14.30 -3.14
CA GLY A 256 2.84 -13.47 -1.93
C GLY A 256 4.09 -12.65 -1.60
N SER A 257 5.29 -13.20 -1.84
CA SER A 257 6.54 -12.47 -1.68
C SER A 257 6.70 -11.34 -2.70
N VAL A 258 6.28 -11.57 -3.96
CA VAL A 258 6.27 -10.54 -5.02
C VAL A 258 5.34 -9.38 -4.61
N ASP A 259 4.14 -9.69 -4.12
CA ASP A 259 3.19 -8.65 -3.71
C ASP A 259 3.65 -7.92 -2.45
N LEU A 260 4.20 -8.62 -1.44
CA LEU A 260 4.71 -8.00 -0.23
C LEU A 260 5.82 -7.01 -0.54
N ALA A 261 6.89 -7.44 -1.18
CA ALA A 261 8.05 -6.60 -1.45
C ALA A 261 7.78 -5.62 -2.60
N GLY A 262 7.11 -6.08 -3.65
CA GLY A 262 6.91 -5.30 -4.87
C GLY A 262 5.90 -4.16 -4.72
N ILE A 263 4.85 -4.32 -3.91
CA ILE A 263 3.73 -3.37 -3.91
C ILE A 263 3.31 -2.95 -2.50
N LEU A 264 3.11 -3.89 -1.56
CA LEU A 264 2.55 -3.56 -0.24
C LEU A 264 3.40 -2.58 0.56
N LEU A 265 4.73 -2.70 0.50
CA LEU A 265 5.62 -1.75 1.17
C LEU A 265 5.48 -0.34 0.58
N LYS A 266 5.24 -0.24 -0.73
CA LYS A 266 5.11 1.03 -1.45
C LYS A 266 3.79 1.75 -1.15
N THR A 267 2.74 1.04 -0.72
CA THR A 267 1.51 1.70 -0.28
C THR A 267 1.76 2.63 0.91
N ALA A 268 2.69 2.27 1.80
CA ALA A 268 3.06 3.10 2.95
C ALA A 268 3.87 4.34 2.54
N ALA A 269 4.85 4.17 1.64
CA ALA A 269 5.60 5.29 1.08
C ALA A 269 4.67 6.26 0.32
N TYR A 270 3.73 5.71 -0.46
CA TYR A 270 2.67 6.50 -1.09
C TYR A 270 1.83 7.26 -0.07
N GLY A 271 1.40 6.61 1.01
CA GLY A 271 0.63 7.24 2.08
C GLY A 271 1.37 8.39 2.78
N LEU A 272 2.68 8.25 3.01
CA LEU A 272 3.51 9.34 3.51
C LEU A 272 3.52 10.53 2.56
N MET A 273 3.79 10.30 1.27
CA MET A 273 3.85 11.36 0.25
C MET A 273 2.48 11.99 -0.02
N ARG A 274 1.43 11.20 -0.05
CA ARG A 274 0.08 11.64 -0.43
C ARG A 274 -0.68 12.28 0.71
N PHE A 275 -0.57 11.75 1.93
CA PHE A 275 -1.41 12.15 3.05
C PHE A 275 -0.59 12.78 4.18
N ALA A 276 0.42 12.10 4.73
CA ALA A 276 1.10 12.58 5.93
C ALA A 276 1.78 13.94 5.71
N LEU A 277 2.61 14.06 4.66
CA LEU A 277 3.32 15.31 4.39
C LEU A 277 2.41 16.49 4.06
N PRO A 278 1.39 16.36 3.18
CA PRO A 278 0.54 17.49 2.83
C PRO A 278 -0.49 17.86 3.89
N LEU A 279 -1.00 16.90 4.67
CA LEU A 279 -1.95 17.17 5.74
C LEU A 279 -1.30 17.84 6.95
N PHE A 280 -0.01 17.53 7.21
CA PHE A 280 0.73 17.99 8.39
C PHE A 280 2.10 18.57 8.00
N PRO A 281 2.17 19.63 7.19
CA PRO A 281 3.43 20.10 6.61
C PRO A 281 4.43 20.59 7.68
N GLU A 282 3.96 21.35 8.67
CA GLU A 282 4.80 21.90 9.74
C GLU A 282 5.32 20.79 10.67
N SER A 283 4.43 19.94 11.16
CA SER A 283 4.78 18.80 12.02
C SER A 283 5.68 17.80 11.31
N SER A 284 5.46 17.55 10.02
CA SER A 284 6.31 16.69 9.21
C SER A 284 7.71 17.28 9.04
N ALA A 285 7.83 18.59 8.84
CA ALA A 285 9.12 19.28 8.75
C ALA A 285 9.89 19.23 10.08
N GLN A 286 9.21 19.42 11.22
CA GLN A 286 9.81 19.28 12.54
C GLN A 286 10.27 17.83 12.80
N PHE A 287 9.51 16.85 12.35
CA PHE A 287 9.81 15.43 12.54
C PHE A 287 10.86 14.90 11.55
N ALA A 288 11.12 15.59 10.44
CA ALA A 288 12.03 15.15 9.37
C ALA A 288 13.41 14.67 9.85
N PRO A 289 14.11 15.34 10.80
CA PRO A 289 15.39 14.84 11.30
C PRO A 289 15.29 13.46 11.96
N ILE A 290 14.20 13.21 12.69
CA ILE A 290 13.94 11.92 13.34
C ILE A 290 13.66 10.86 12.28
N ALA A 291 12.77 11.14 11.32
CA ALA A 291 12.45 10.22 10.24
C ALA A 291 13.68 9.85 9.39
N MET A 292 14.52 10.84 9.04
CA MET A 292 15.76 10.60 8.30
C MET A 292 16.77 9.77 9.12
N THR A 293 16.87 10.01 10.44
CA THR A 293 17.71 9.21 11.34
C THR A 293 17.23 7.76 11.39
N LEU A 294 15.92 7.53 11.51
CA LEU A 294 15.35 6.17 11.45
C LEU A 294 15.62 5.50 10.10
N GLY A 295 15.51 6.25 9.00
CA GLY A 295 15.89 5.78 7.68
C GLY A 295 17.37 5.36 7.59
N LEU A 296 18.26 6.21 8.10
CA LEU A 296 19.69 5.92 8.14
C LEU A 296 20.02 4.66 8.97
N ILE A 297 19.41 4.54 10.14
CA ILE A 297 19.53 3.32 10.97
C ILE A 297 19.02 2.11 10.17
N GLY A 298 17.89 2.23 9.49
CA GLY A 298 17.31 1.18 8.65
C GLY A 298 18.26 0.72 7.54
N ILE A 299 18.95 1.65 6.87
CA ILE A 299 19.93 1.36 5.82
C ILE A 299 21.04 0.47 6.34
N PHE A 300 21.74 0.91 7.37
CA PHE A 300 22.88 0.15 7.93
C PHE A 300 22.44 -1.14 8.61
N TYR A 301 21.43 -1.08 9.47
CA TYR A 301 20.90 -2.25 10.16
C TYR A 301 20.43 -3.31 9.18
N GLY A 302 19.61 -2.93 8.19
CA GLY A 302 19.09 -3.83 7.16
C GLY A 302 20.22 -4.49 6.36
N ALA A 303 21.21 -3.71 5.91
CA ALA A 303 22.36 -4.22 5.17
C ALA A 303 23.21 -5.20 6.00
N PHE A 304 23.60 -4.85 7.23
CA PHE A 304 24.42 -5.72 8.08
C PHE A 304 23.69 -7.02 8.43
N VAL A 305 22.41 -6.95 8.76
CA VAL A 305 21.63 -8.15 9.08
C VAL A 305 21.40 -9.01 7.84
N ALA A 306 21.22 -8.41 6.65
CA ALA A 306 21.13 -9.15 5.40
C ALA A 306 22.38 -10.01 5.15
N PHE A 307 23.57 -9.46 5.35
CA PHE A 307 24.83 -10.21 5.20
C PHE A 307 24.94 -11.42 6.15
N ALA A 308 24.30 -11.36 7.33
CA ALA A 308 24.33 -12.44 8.31
C ALA A 308 23.28 -13.54 8.05
N GLN A 309 22.42 -13.40 7.03
CA GLN A 309 21.39 -14.40 6.76
C GLN A 309 21.93 -15.57 5.94
N THR A 310 21.51 -16.76 6.31
CA THR A 310 21.75 -18.02 5.56
C THR A 310 20.59 -18.39 4.63
N ASP A 311 19.40 -17.84 4.88
CA ASP A 311 18.20 -18.03 4.09
C ASP A 311 18.07 -16.89 3.06
N MET A 312 17.97 -17.25 1.76
CA MET A 312 17.93 -16.27 0.67
C MET A 312 16.70 -15.35 0.75
N LYS A 313 15.52 -15.86 1.12
CA LYS A 313 14.32 -15.03 1.26
C LYS A 313 14.46 -14.03 2.41
N ARG A 314 15.08 -14.44 3.52
CA ARG A 314 15.37 -13.52 4.64
C ARG A 314 16.41 -12.47 4.27
N LEU A 315 17.44 -12.84 3.51
CA LEU A 315 18.43 -11.90 2.98
C LEU A 315 17.73 -10.82 2.16
N ILE A 316 16.87 -11.21 1.21
CA ILE A 316 16.09 -10.27 0.38
C ILE A 316 15.17 -9.41 1.23
N ALA A 317 14.52 -9.98 2.25
CA ALA A 317 13.64 -9.22 3.15
C ALA A 317 14.40 -8.14 3.94
N TYR A 318 15.59 -8.43 4.44
CA TYR A 318 16.41 -7.43 5.14
C TYR A 318 17.02 -6.41 4.18
N SER A 319 17.36 -6.79 2.94
CA SER A 319 17.75 -5.81 1.92
C SER A 319 16.60 -4.85 1.61
N SER A 320 15.36 -5.32 1.61
CA SER A 320 14.18 -4.45 1.48
C SER A 320 14.05 -3.45 2.64
N VAL A 321 14.34 -3.86 3.88
CA VAL A 321 14.40 -2.94 5.03
C VAL A 321 15.42 -1.81 4.78
N SER A 322 16.61 -2.17 4.26
CA SER A 322 17.64 -1.19 3.89
C SER A 322 17.17 -0.23 2.80
N HIS A 323 16.60 -0.75 1.70
CA HIS A 323 16.10 0.07 0.58
C HIS A 323 14.94 0.99 1.02
N MET A 324 14.03 0.54 1.89
CA MET A 324 12.98 1.39 2.41
C MET A 324 13.52 2.51 3.31
N GLY A 325 14.67 2.33 3.93
CA GLY A 325 15.41 3.41 4.62
C GLY A 325 15.79 4.55 3.68
N PHE A 326 16.29 4.25 2.47
CA PHE A 326 16.56 5.28 1.44
C PHE A 326 15.29 5.98 0.98
N VAL A 327 14.19 5.21 0.78
CA VAL A 327 12.89 5.80 0.41
C VAL A 327 12.41 6.77 1.49
N LEU A 328 12.51 6.40 2.77
CA LEU A 328 12.12 7.26 3.88
C LEU A 328 12.93 8.56 3.93
N ILE A 329 14.26 8.48 3.77
CA ILE A 329 15.12 9.66 3.69
C ILE A 329 14.72 10.53 2.49
N GLY A 330 14.49 9.93 1.32
CA GLY A 330 14.09 10.66 0.12
C GLY A 330 12.77 11.41 0.26
N ILE A 331 11.81 10.83 1.00
CA ILE A 331 10.50 11.46 1.28
C ILE A 331 10.66 12.67 2.21
N TYR A 332 11.48 12.56 3.26
CA TYR A 332 11.63 13.61 4.28
C TYR A 332 12.76 14.62 4.01
N ALA A 333 13.55 14.45 2.95
CA ALA A 333 14.65 15.36 2.62
C ALA A 333 14.19 16.75 2.11
N GLY A 334 12.90 16.94 1.83
CA GLY A 334 12.32 18.24 1.49
C GLY A 334 12.72 18.80 0.12
N THR A 335 13.36 18.01 -0.75
CA THR A 335 13.75 18.43 -2.11
C THR A 335 13.02 17.61 -3.18
N GLN A 336 12.72 18.26 -4.31
CA GLN A 336 12.05 17.59 -5.43
C GLN A 336 12.88 16.44 -5.98
N GLN A 337 14.21 16.60 -6.09
CA GLN A 337 15.09 15.54 -6.55
C GLN A 337 15.09 14.33 -5.64
N ALA A 338 15.08 14.53 -4.32
CA ALA A 338 15.03 13.44 -3.36
C ALA A 338 13.70 12.67 -3.44
N LEU A 339 12.59 13.40 -3.59
CA LEU A 339 11.26 12.81 -3.77
C LEU A 339 11.18 11.98 -5.07
N GLN A 340 11.70 12.52 -6.18
CA GLN A 340 11.80 11.78 -7.44
C GLN A 340 12.68 10.54 -7.30
N GLY A 341 13.81 10.65 -6.60
CA GLY A 341 14.68 9.51 -6.28
C GLY A 341 13.97 8.45 -5.47
N ALA A 342 13.17 8.84 -4.47
CA ALA A 342 12.34 7.90 -3.70
C ALA A 342 11.33 7.15 -4.58
N VAL A 343 10.63 7.87 -5.49
CA VAL A 343 9.67 7.26 -6.42
C VAL A 343 10.37 6.30 -7.39
N ILE A 344 11.53 6.68 -7.95
CA ILE A 344 12.31 5.80 -8.82
C ILE A 344 12.74 4.56 -8.07
N LEU A 345 13.22 4.70 -6.83
CA LEU A 345 13.61 3.55 -6.00
C LEU A 345 12.40 2.65 -5.68
N MET A 346 11.22 3.21 -5.45
CA MET A 346 9.99 2.41 -5.28
C MET A 346 9.68 1.58 -6.53
N MET A 347 9.96 2.09 -7.72
CA MET A 347 9.76 1.35 -8.97
C MET A 347 10.84 0.30 -9.21
N ALA A 348 12.10 0.60 -8.87
CA ALA A 348 13.24 -0.27 -9.12
C ALA A 348 13.36 -1.43 -8.11
N HIS A 349 12.86 -1.23 -6.87
CA HIS A 349 12.85 -2.23 -5.81
C HIS A 349 11.71 -3.22 -6.03
#